data_d59aca5a30e6da4a39e813bd28d35da1
#
_entry.id   d59aca5a30e6da4a39e813bd28d35da1
#
_cell.length_a   1.000
_cell.length_b   1.000
_cell.length_c   1.000
_cell.angle_alpha   90.00
_cell.angle_beta   90.00
_cell.angle_gamma   90.00
#
_symmetry.space_group_name_H-M   'P 1'
#
loop_
_entity.id
_entity.type
_entity.pdbx_description
1 polymer ?
#
loop_
_entity_poly.entity_id
_entity_poly.type
_entity_poly.pdbx_seq_one_letter_code
_entity_poly.pdbx_strand_id
1 'polypeptide(L)'
;MKKIALLLIALSSFLQLHAQSKTKNIVVITLDGYRWEELYRGADSALINSKFNSDKDGITKKFWAPTAEERRKLLMPFFWNTIATQGQLYGDRDLGNKDEVANQYRFSYPGYNEIFTGFPDVRMNTNDPIPNPNINVFEFLSKQKGFENKTMVFSSWGVFPAILNVKRSGLPVNSAFTNFDDPKANDRLKFLNDIQHKVPEIIGGDERLDFLTFQFGLEYMKQYKPRVLVLGFDETDDLAHAGDYNLYLRSTNKEDAFLAELWQYIQTDPQYKDQTTMIITCDHGRGDVPIENWRDHGTNTPHSEQTWFAVIGPDTPPAGVIKTPTTTYHKQLAQTIANLLGFDFKAAAGHEVGDPVNTVLGK
;
A
#
# COMPACT_ATOMS: atom_id res chain seq x y z
N MET A 1 51.23 31.62 20.29
CA MET A 1 50.06 31.86 19.46
C MET A 1 49.77 30.77 18.41
N LYS A 2 50.61 29.75 18.22
CA LYS A 2 50.36 28.66 17.23
C LYS A 2 49.65 27.42 17.78
N LYS A 3 49.38 27.33 19.09
CA LYS A 3 48.69 26.18 19.71
C LYS A 3 47.20 26.35 19.95
N ILE A 4 46.66 27.55 19.79
CA ILE A 4 45.21 27.84 19.97
C ILE A 4 44.44 27.68 18.66
N ALA A 5 45.09 27.81 17.49
CA ALA A 5 44.45 27.68 16.19
C ALA A 5 44.11 26.20 15.82
N LEU A 6 44.81 25.21 16.41
CA LEU A 6 44.55 23.80 16.15
C LEU A 6 43.35 23.21 16.93
N LEU A 7 42.92 23.87 18.00
CA LEU A 7 41.77 23.38 18.81
C LEU A 7 40.41 23.83 18.26
N LEU A 8 40.38 24.87 17.44
CA LEU A 8 39.14 25.36 16.83
C LEU A 8 38.77 24.63 15.53
N ILE A 9 39.72 23.96 14.89
CA ILE A 9 39.45 23.15 13.67
C ILE A 9 38.92 21.74 14.02
N ALA A 10 39.21 21.24 15.22
CA ALA A 10 38.76 19.92 15.66
C ALA A 10 37.32 19.89 16.21
N LEU A 11 36.65 21.04 16.43
CA LEU A 11 35.28 21.13 16.93
C LEU A 11 34.23 21.40 15.84
N SER A 12 34.64 21.58 14.58
CA SER A 12 33.71 21.80 13.45
C SER A 12 33.33 20.53 12.70
N SER A 13 33.85 19.41 13.09
CA SER A 13 33.48 18.10 12.52
C SER A 13 32.54 17.38 13.50
N PHE A 14 31.38 17.01 13.02
CA PHE A 14 30.35 16.18 13.67
C PHE A 14 29.20 16.90 14.40
N LEU A 15 28.59 17.86 13.73
CA LEU A 15 27.13 18.03 13.89
C LEU A 15 26.49 17.89 12.49
N GLN A 16 26.55 16.71 11.91
CA GLN A 16 25.45 16.30 11.02
C GLN A 16 24.22 16.16 11.94
N LEU A 17 23.53 17.25 12.16
CA LEU A 17 22.15 17.25 12.62
C LEU A 17 21.37 16.49 11.55
N HIS A 18 21.28 15.17 11.69
CA HIS A 18 20.22 14.46 11.02
C HIS A 18 18.93 15.08 11.55
N ALA A 19 18.26 15.87 10.72
CA ALA A 19 16.94 16.39 11.08
C ALA A 19 16.12 15.18 11.51
N GLN A 20 15.66 15.20 12.76
CA GLN A 20 14.87 14.09 13.27
C GLN A 20 13.63 13.95 12.39
N SER A 21 13.38 12.75 11.84
CA SER A 21 12.20 12.49 11.04
C SER A 21 10.93 12.95 11.77
N LYS A 22 10.07 13.69 11.07
CA LYS A 22 8.76 14.11 11.56
C LYS A 22 7.79 12.93 11.59
N THR A 23 7.98 11.98 10.67
CA THR A 23 7.18 10.75 10.61
C THR A 23 7.42 9.90 11.85
N LYS A 24 6.38 9.71 12.63
CA LYS A 24 6.36 8.86 13.83
C LYS A 24 5.49 7.64 13.63
N ASN A 25 4.55 7.71 12.69
CA ASN A 25 3.61 6.66 12.40
C ASN A 25 3.60 6.39 10.90
N ILE A 26 3.37 5.14 10.53
CA ILE A 26 3.24 4.70 9.14
C ILE A 26 1.89 3.97 8.95
N VAL A 27 1.20 4.31 7.89
CA VAL A 27 0.06 3.54 7.38
C VAL A 27 0.42 3.06 5.99
N VAL A 28 0.36 1.75 5.77
CA VAL A 28 0.58 1.12 4.46
C VAL A 28 -0.74 0.53 4.00
N ILE A 29 -1.16 0.85 2.79
CA ILE A 29 -2.40 0.38 2.20
C ILE A 29 -2.07 -0.25 0.85
N THR A 30 -2.58 -1.45 0.61
CA THR A 30 -2.45 -2.13 -0.68
C THR A 30 -3.82 -2.34 -1.29
N LEU A 31 -3.93 -2.08 -2.60
CA LEU A 31 -5.08 -2.37 -3.44
C LEU A 31 -4.64 -3.48 -4.38
N ASP A 32 -5.03 -4.75 -4.09
CA ASP A 32 -4.55 -5.92 -4.82
C ASP A 32 -4.86 -5.80 -6.32
N GLY A 33 -3.86 -6.01 -7.14
CA GLY A 33 -3.97 -6.02 -8.60
C GLY A 33 -4.58 -4.76 -9.23
N TYR A 34 -4.64 -3.62 -8.51
CA TYR A 34 -5.21 -2.39 -9.05
C TYR A 34 -4.32 -1.77 -10.11
N ARG A 35 -4.85 -1.64 -11.34
CA ARG A 35 -4.07 -1.25 -12.50
C ARG A 35 -3.68 0.23 -12.49
N TRP A 36 -2.46 0.52 -12.98
CA TRP A 36 -1.99 1.88 -13.17
C TRP A 36 -2.82 2.65 -14.21
N GLU A 37 -3.42 1.96 -15.19
CA GLU A 37 -4.26 2.57 -16.21
C GLU A 37 -5.46 3.28 -15.60
N GLU A 38 -6.23 2.62 -14.75
CA GLU A 38 -7.36 3.26 -14.09
C GLU A 38 -6.93 4.33 -13.09
N LEU A 39 -5.78 4.14 -12.44
CA LEU A 39 -5.25 5.16 -11.54
C LEU A 39 -4.96 6.46 -12.28
N TYR A 40 -4.21 6.40 -13.38
CA TYR A 40 -3.71 7.59 -14.07
C TYR A 40 -4.60 8.08 -15.21
N ARG A 41 -5.33 7.17 -15.86
CA ARG A 41 -6.19 7.51 -17.01
C ARG A 41 -7.69 7.52 -16.66
N GLY A 42 -8.05 6.98 -15.49
CA GLY A 42 -9.44 6.78 -15.09
C GLY A 42 -10.10 5.65 -15.88
N ALA A 43 -11.43 5.61 -15.87
CA ALA A 43 -12.19 4.54 -16.50
C ALA A 43 -11.83 4.34 -17.99
N ASP A 44 -11.52 3.09 -18.37
CA ASP A 44 -11.12 2.72 -19.73
C ASP A 44 -12.34 2.60 -20.65
N SER A 45 -12.34 3.37 -21.75
CA SER A 45 -13.45 3.36 -22.73
C SER A 45 -13.61 2.02 -23.43
N ALA A 46 -12.52 1.28 -23.66
CA ALA A 46 -12.61 -0.03 -24.30
C ALA A 46 -13.29 -1.03 -23.37
N LEU A 47 -12.94 -1.03 -22.08
CA LEU A 47 -13.60 -1.87 -21.08
C LEU A 47 -15.04 -1.46 -20.78
N ILE A 48 -15.35 -0.16 -20.71
CA ILE A 48 -16.74 0.33 -20.59
C ILE A 48 -17.61 -0.20 -21.72
N ASN A 49 -17.08 -0.28 -22.95
CA ASN A 49 -17.82 -0.75 -24.13
C ASN A 49 -17.71 -2.26 -24.39
N SER A 50 -17.02 -2.99 -23.53
CA SER A 50 -16.78 -4.42 -23.67
C SER A 50 -17.91 -5.28 -23.04
N LYS A 51 -17.82 -6.60 -23.23
CA LYS A 51 -18.65 -7.60 -22.55
C LYS A 51 -18.42 -7.68 -21.03
N PHE A 52 -17.34 -7.06 -20.53
CA PHE A 52 -16.96 -7.06 -19.11
C PHE A 52 -17.68 -5.99 -18.28
N ASN A 53 -18.47 -5.14 -18.90
CA ASN A 53 -19.24 -4.11 -18.21
C ASN A 53 -20.74 -4.38 -18.34
N SER A 54 -21.34 -4.78 -17.23
CA SER A 54 -22.79 -5.08 -17.13
C SER A 54 -23.68 -3.84 -16.97
N ASP A 55 -23.10 -2.65 -16.66
CA ASP A 55 -23.83 -1.39 -16.42
C ASP A 55 -23.18 -0.24 -17.18
N LYS A 56 -23.22 -0.30 -18.51
CA LYS A 56 -22.59 0.69 -19.38
C LYS A 56 -23.07 2.12 -19.09
N ASP A 57 -24.39 2.32 -19.00
CA ASP A 57 -24.95 3.65 -18.81
C ASP A 57 -24.64 4.23 -17.43
N GLY A 58 -24.75 3.41 -16.37
CA GLY A 58 -24.42 3.83 -15.01
C GLY A 58 -22.94 4.15 -14.83
N ILE A 59 -22.04 3.33 -15.38
CA ILE A 59 -20.59 3.56 -15.32
C ILE A 59 -20.20 4.78 -16.15
N THR A 60 -20.72 4.92 -17.37
CA THR A 60 -20.47 6.10 -18.20
C THR A 60 -20.92 7.38 -17.49
N LYS A 61 -22.12 7.37 -16.94
CA LYS A 61 -22.65 8.54 -16.20
C LYS A 61 -21.79 8.90 -14.97
N LYS A 62 -21.25 7.89 -14.28
CA LYS A 62 -20.55 8.10 -13.02
C LYS A 62 -19.06 8.41 -13.19
N PHE A 63 -18.37 7.75 -14.13
CA PHE A 63 -16.90 7.74 -14.20
C PHE A 63 -16.33 8.19 -15.54
N TRP A 64 -17.17 8.40 -16.58
CA TRP A 64 -16.66 8.80 -17.87
C TRP A 64 -16.61 10.31 -18.02
N ALA A 65 -15.53 10.78 -18.63
CA ALA A 65 -15.33 12.15 -19.09
C ALA A 65 -14.36 12.16 -20.30
N PRO A 66 -14.32 13.25 -21.10
CA PRO A 66 -13.48 13.31 -22.31
C PRO A 66 -11.99 13.14 -22.06
N THR A 67 -11.47 13.70 -20.99
CA THR A 67 -10.04 13.67 -20.69
C THR A 67 -9.71 12.64 -19.60
N ALA A 68 -8.49 12.10 -19.64
CA ALA A 68 -7.97 11.21 -18.60
C ALA A 68 -7.97 11.90 -17.22
N GLU A 69 -7.61 13.18 -17.18
CA GLU A 69 -7.59 13.96 -15.94
C GLU A 69 -8.97 14.05 -15.28
N GLU A 70 -10.00 14.30 -16.05
CA GLU A 70 -11.37 14.32 -15.52
C GLU A 70 -11.83 12.93 -15.07
N ARG A 71 -11.59 11.89 -15.87
CA ARG A 71 -11.98 10.51 -15.53
C ARG A 71 -11.34 10.02 -14.23
N ARG A 72 -10.03 10.20 -14.07
CA ARG A 72 -9.32 9.76 -12.85
C ARG A 72 -9.80 10.51 -11.60
N LYS A 73 -10.14 11.80 -11.72
CA LYS A 73 -10.74 12.57 -10.63
C LYS A 73 -12.16 12.14 -10.29
N LEU A 74 -12.95 11.68 -11.27
CA LEU A 74 -14.27 11.09 -11.01
C LEU A 74 -14.14 9.73 -10.31
N LEU A 75 -13.14 8.93 -10.68
CA LEU A 75 -12.94 7.59 -10.13
C LEU A 75 -12.35 7.65 -8.72
N MET A 76 -11.27 8.42 -8.52
CA MET A 76 -10.55 8.54 -7.25
C MET A 76 -10.38 10.01 -6.84
N PRO A 77 -11.47 10.67 -6.42
CA PRO A 77 -11.45 12.11 -6.13
C PRO A 77 -10.52 12.50 -4.98
N PHE A 78 -10.43 11.70 -3.92
CA PHE A 78 -9.51 12.00 -2.81
C PHE A 78 -8.05 11.83 -3.24
N PHE A 79 -7.74 10.76 -3.94
CA PHE A 79 -6.39 10.50 -4.43
C PHE A 79 -5.87 11.66 -5.27
N TRP A 80 -6.67 12.13 -6.23
CA TRP A 80 -6.26 13.20 -7.15
C TRP A 80 -6.36 14.61 -6.60
N ASN A 81 -7.27 14.88 -5.66
CA ASN A 81 -7.40 16.22 -5.08
C ASN A 81 -6.51 16.42 -3.83
N THR A 82 -6.12 15.33 -3.15
CA THR A 82 -5.33 15.42 -1.91
C THR A 82 -3.95 14.79 -2.08
N ILE A 83 -3.87 13.48 -2.38
CA ILE A 83 -2.58 12.78 -2.41
C ILE A 83 -1.71 13.32 -3.55
N ALA A 84 -2.28 13.47 -4.75
CA ALA A 84 -1.57 14.02 -5.91
C ALA A 84 -1.13 15.48 -5.77
N THR A 85 -1.66 16.22 -4.79
CA THR A 85 -1.30 17.62 -4.56
C THR A 85 -0.36 17.82 -3.38
N GLN A 86 -0.42 16.93 -2.38
CA GLN A 86 0.32 17.04 -1.13
C GLN A 86 1.40 15.97 -0.95
N GLY A 87 1.48 14.99 -1.84
CA GLY A 87 2.40 13.87 -1.79
C GLY A 87 3.18 13.68 -3.09
N GLN A 88 3.55 12.43 -3.34
CA GLN A 88 4.27 11.99 -4.55
C GLN A 88 3.61 10.73 -5.11
N LEU A 89 3.49 10.66 -6.43
CA LEU A 89 2.92 9.53 -7.17
C LEU A 89 3.93 9.03 -8.19
N TYR A 90 4.14 7.72 -8.20
CA TYR A 90 5.07 7.01 -9.08
C TYR A 90 4.34 5.98 -9.95
N GLY A 91 4.82 5.78 -11.16
CA GLY A 91 4.29 4.77 -12.07
C GLY A 91 3.42 5.33 -13.21
N ASP A 92 3.36 6.67 -13.40
CA ASP A 92 2.68 7.25 -14.57
C ASP A 92 3.52 7.02 -15.85
N ARG A 93 3.21 5.92 -16.52
CA ARG A 93 3.92 5.49 -17.72
C ARG A 93 3.70 6.43 -18.91
N ASP A 94 2.60 7.16 -18.94
CA ASP A 94 2.33 8.17 -19.98
C ASP A 94 3.29 9.36 -19.87
N LEU A 95 3.84 9.60 -18.68
CA LEU A 95 4.85 10.62 -18.42
C LEU A 95 6.29 10.05 -18.40
N GLY A 96 6.46 8.75 -18.68
CA GLY A 96 7.75 8.08 -18.72
C GLY A 96 8.29 7.62 -17.36
N ASN A 97 7.58 7.86 -16.26
CA ASN A 97 7.93 7.32 -14.96
C ASN A 97 7.33 5.92 -14.80
N LYS A 98 8.14 4.97 -14.37
CA LYS A 98 7.71 3.57 -14.21
C LYS A 98 7.87 3.16 -12.76
N ASP A 99 6.95 2.33 -12.30
CA ASP A 99 7.11 1.51 -11.13
C ASP A 99 6.81 0.06 -11.49
N GLU A 100 7.59 -0.89 -10.99
CA GLU A 100 7.51 -2.28 -11.42
C GLU A 100 7.77 -3.23 -10.25
N VAL A 101 7.16 -4.41 -10.30
CA VAL A 101 7.64 -5.53 -9.48
C VAL A 101 8.92 -6.11 -10.11
N ALA A 102 9.91 -6.42 -9.29
CA ALA A 102 11.15 -7.07 -9.72
C ALA A 102 11.04 -8.60 -9.67
N ASN A 103 10.05 -9.16 -8.97
CA ASN A 103 9.81 -10.60 -8.96
C ASN A 103 9.26 -11.07 -10.31
N GLN A 104 9.70 -12.26 -10.73
CA GLN A 104 9.33 -12.82 -12.04
C GLN A 104 7.91 -13.37 -12.08
N TYR A 105 7.25 -13.55 -10.93
CA TYR A 105 5.98 -14.26 -10.82
C TYR A 105 4.77 -13.34 -11.04
N ARG A 106 4.85 -12.06 -10.60
CA ARG A 106 3.87 -11.02 -10.90
C ARG A 106 2.46 -11.37 -10.47
N PHE A 107 2.32 -11.93 -9.25
CA PHE A 107 1.06 -12.22 -8.59
C PHE A 107 1.19 -11.99 -7.08
N SER A 108 0.12 -12.14 -6.33
CA SER A 108 -0.08 -11.53 -5.01
C SER A 108 0.98 -11.91 -3.97
N TYR A 109 1.18 -13.17 -3.62
CA TYR A 109 2.14 -13.50 -2.57
C TYR A 109 3.57 -13.03 -2.89
N PRO A 110 4.16 -13.28 -4.08
CA PRO A 110 5.46 -12.72 -4.46
C PRO A 110 5.51 -11.19 -4.46
N GLY A 111 4.41 -10.54 -4.86
CA GLY A 111 4.29 -9.08 -4.84
C GLY A 111 4.34 -8.52 -3.42
N TYR A 112 3.51 -9.04 -2.53
CA TYR A 112 3.52 -8.69 -1.10
C TYR A 112 4.86 -9.01 -0.42
N ASN A 113 5.47 -10.18 -0.75
CA ASN A 113 6.80 -10.47 -0.26
C ASN A 113 7.79 -9.38 -0.68
N GLU A 114 7.77 -8.97 -1.94
CA GLU A 114 8.69 -7.94 -2.44
C GLU A 114 8.48 -6.60 -1.74
N ILE A 115 7.24 -6.15 -1.56
CA ILE A 115 6.91 -4.89 -0.87
C ILE A 115 7.39 -4.92 0.59
N PHE A 116 7.13 -6.00 1.32
CA PHE A 116 7.32 -6.04 2.76
C PHE A 116 8.73 -6.48 3.18
N THR A 117 9.43 -7.22 2.33
CA THR A 117 10.81 -7.68 2.62
C THR A 117 11.87 -6.89 1.86
N GLY A 118 11.51 -6.22 0.77
CA GLY A 118 12.45 -5.58 -0.14
C GLY A 118 13.24 -6.56 -1.00
N PHE A 119 12.82 -7.83 -1.07
CA PHE A 119 13.52 -8.91 -1.72
C PHE A 119 12.62 -9.73 -2.67
N PRO A 120 12.86 -9.69 -3.99
CA PRO A 120 12.11 -10.48 -4.97
C PRO A 120 12.59 -11.94 -4.97
N ASP A 121 12.29 -12.66 -3.90
CA ASP A 121 12.77 -14.03 -3.66
C ASP A 121 12.12 -15.04 -4.62
N VAL A 122 12.91 -15.72 -5.41
CA VAL A 122 12.45 -16.73 -6.36
C VAL A 122 11.79 -17.96 -5.71
N ARG A 123 11.95 -18.14 -4.41
CA ARG A 123 11.28 -19.22 -3.65
C ARG A 123 9.82 -18.90 -3.35
N MET A 124 9.45 -17.62 -3.40
CA MET A 124 8.08 -17.14 -3.22
C MET A 124 7.36 -17.23 -4.57
N ASN A 125 6.85 -18.41 -4.91
CA ASN A 125 6.37 -18.77 -6.25
C ASN A 125 4.96 -19.36 -6.26
N THR A 126 4.21 -19.16 -5.20
CA THR A 126 2.83 -19.65 -5.03
C THR A 126 2.03 -18.71 -4.15
N ASN A 127 0.71 -18.71 -4.28
CA ASN A 127 -0.24 -18.07 -3.36
C ASN A 127 -0.63 -18.99 -2.19
N ASP A 128 -0.06 -20.21 -2.11
CA ASP A 128 -0.33 -21.11 -0.97
C ASP A 128 0.13 -20.47 0.35
N PRO A 129 -0.56 -20.71 1.47
CA PRO A 129 -0.25 -20.10 2.77
C PRO A 129 0.99 -20.72 3.44
N ILE A 130 2.10 -20.78 2.71
CA ILE A 130 3.40 -21.27 3.20
C ILE A 130 4.11 -20.12 3.95
N PRO A 131 4.53 -20.30 5.21
CA PRO A 131 5.16 -19.24 5.97
C PRO A 131 6.41 -18.67 5.30
N ASN A 132 6.42 -17.34 5.07
CA ASN A 132 7.52 -16.64 4.41
C ASN A 132 8.83 -16.77 5.22
N PRO A 133 9.93 -17.28 4.60
CA PRO A 133 11.22 -17.40 5.29
C PRO A 133 11.90 -16.05 5.51
N ASN A 134 11.55 -15.03 4.73
CA ASN A 134 12.21 -13.72 4.75
C ASN A 134 11.70 -12.84 5.89
N ILE A 135 12.60 -12.12 6.54
CA ILE A 135 12.24 -11.09 7.53
C ILE A 135 11.56 -9.94 6.79
N ASN A 136 10.43 -9.47 7.29
CA ASN A 136 9.73 -8.33 6.74
C ASN A 136 9.98 -7.05 7.58
N VAL A 137 9.76 -5.89 6.97
CA VAL A 137 10.01 -4.59 7.60
C VAL A 137 9.15 -4.36 8.85
N PHE A 138 7.94 -4.89 8.90
CA PHE A 138 7.04 -4.74 10.06
C PHE A 138 7.51 -5.60 11.25
N GLU A 139 8.02 -6.82 10.98
CA GLU A 139 8.70 -7.66 11.99
C GLU A 139 9.92 -6.94 12.55
N PHE A 140 10.71 -6.30 11.70
CA PHE A 140 11.87 -5.50 12.13
C PHE A 140 11.42 -4.31 12.98
N LEU A 141 10.43 -3.53 12.51
CA LEU A 141 9.95 -2.34 13.22
C LEU A 141 9.33 -2.69 14.57
N SER A 142 8.57 -3.78 14.68
CA SER A 142 7.92 -4.19 15.93
C SER A 142 8.91 -4.48 17.06
N LYS A 143 10.19 -4.73 16.75
CA LYS A 143 11.28 -4.95 17.69
C LYS A 143 12.05 -3.68 18.06
N GLN A 144 11.74 -2.54 17.41
CA GLN A 144 12.42 -1.28 17.69
C GLN A 144 11.82 -0.61 18.92
N LYS A 145 12.66 0.09 19.69
CA LYS A 145 12.24 0.83 20.89
C LYS A 145 11.11 1.82 20.58
N GLY A 146 9.99 1.66 21.26
CA GLY A 146 8.77 2.47 21.12
C GLY A 146 7.83 2.01 20.01
N PHE A 147 8.11 0.85 19.39
CA PHE A 147 7.21 0.18 18.43
C PHE A 147 6.68 -1.16 18.96
N GLU A 148 7.11 -1.57 20.13
CA GLU A 148 6.64 -2.80 20.78
C GLU A 148 5.11 -2.75 20.97
N ASN A 149 4.41 -3.75 20.44
CA ASN A 149 2.93 -3.82 20.45
C ASN A 149 2.25 -2.60 19.78
N LYS A 150 2.92 -1.94 18.83
CA LYS A 150 2.40 -0.78 18.09
C LYS A 150 2.23 -1.05 16.59
N THR A 151 2.30 -2.31 16.19
CA THR A 151 2.03 -2.74 14.80
C THR A 151 0.74 -3.55 14.77
N MET A 152 -0.09 -3.33 13.75
CA MET A 152 -1.28 -4.13 13.48
C MET A 152 -1.50 -4.24 11.98
N VAL A 153 -1.93 -5.40 11.54
CA VAL A 153 -2.27 -5.69 10.15
C VAL A 153 -3.70 -6.18 10.06
N PHE A 154 -4.48 -5.57 9.17
CA PHE A 154 -5.77 -6.05 8.73
C PHE A 154 -5.71 -6.34 7.24
N SER A 155 -6.23 -7.48 6.81
CA SER A 155 -6.27 -7.83 5.39
C SER A 155 -7.60 -8.48 5.03
N SER A 156 -8.06 -8.22 3.82
CA SER A 156 -9.20 -8.93 3.25
C SER A 156 -8.81 -10.36 2.92
N TRP A 157 -7.62 -10.59 2.38
CA TRP A 157 -7.13 -11.91 2.00
C TRP A 157 -6.58 -12.74 3.18
N GLY A 158 -6.99 -14.02 3.25
CA GLY A 158 -6.64 -14.95 4.33
C GLY A 158 -5.18 -15.39 4.40
N VAL A 159 -4.37 -15.11 3.38
CA VAL A 159 -2.96 -15.56 3.28
C VAL A 159 -1.96 -14.64 4.00
N PHE A 160 -2.34 -13.43 4.39
CA PHE A 160 -1.45 -12.48 5.07
C PHE A 160 -0.72 -13.02 6.31
N PRO A 161 -1.30 -13.90 7.15
CA PRO A 161 -0.56 -14.53 8.26
C PRO A 161 0.66 -15.33 7.79
N ALA A 162 0.60 -15.94 6.60
CA ALA A 162 1.73 -16.67 6.01
C ALA A 162 2.75 -15.71 5.38
N ILE A 163 2.29 -14.69 4.64
CA ILE A 163 3.14 -13.66 4.04
C ILE A 163 4.00 -12.98 5.12
N LEU A 164 3.41 -12.65 6.26
CA LEU A 164 4.10 -12.00 7.39
C LEU A 164 4.74 -12.99 8.39
N ASN A 165 4.58 -14.29 8.14
CA ASN A 165 5.05 -15.38 8.99
C ASN A 165 4.78 -15.11 10.48
N VAL A 166 3.51 -15.04 10.86
CA VAL A 166 3.08 -14.66 12.22
C VAL A 166 3.69 -15.53 13.32
N LYS A 167 4.01 -16.80 13.01
CA LYS A 167 4.66 -17.71 13.96
C LYS A 167 6.07 -17.24 14.33
N ARG A 168 6.84 -16.70 13.37
CA ARG A 168 8.17 -16.17 13.58
C ARG A 168 8.13 -14.72 14.04
N SER A 169 7.36 -13.90 13.33
CA SER A 169 7.36 -12.45 13.53
C SER A 169 6.67 -12.01 14.81
N GLY A 170 5.67 -12.78 15.29
CA GLY A 170 4.82 -12.38 16.40
C GLY A 170 3.90 -11.21 16.08
N LEU A 171 3.79 -10.81 14.81
CA LEU A 171 2.92 -9.71 14.38
C LEU A 171 1.45 -10.05 14.55
N PRO A 172 0.63 -9.16 15.12
CA PRO A 172 -0.81 -9.32 15.12
C PRO A 172 -1.36 -9.08 13.71
N VAL A 173 -2.02 -10.09 13.16
CA VAL A 173 -2.67 -10.06 11.85
C VAL A 173 -4.11 -10.52 12.01
N ASN A 174 -5.07 -9.70 11.60
CA ASN A 174 -6.47 -10.07 11.45
C ASN A 174 -6.80 -10.08 9.96
N SER A 175 -7.09 -11.24 9.40
CA SER A 175 -7.32 -11.43 7.98
C SER A 175 -8.57 -12.25 7.70
N ALA A 176 -9.13 -12.10 6.51
CA ALA A 176 -10.37 -12.75 6.13
C ALA A 176 -11.46 -12.62 7.22
N PHE A 177 -12.14 -13.70 7.54
CA PHE A 177 -13.21 -13.72 8.55
C PHE A 177 -12.73 -14.03 9.97
N THR A 178 -11.40 -13.85 10.25
CA THR A 178 -10.87 -14.04 11.60
C THR A 178 -11.44 -12.97 12.55
N ASN A 179 -11.94 -13.39 13.71
CA ASN A 179 -12.40 -12.48 14.73
C ASN A 179 -11.26 -11.68 15.35
N PHE A 180 -11.52 -10.44 15.69
CA PHE A 180 -10.64 -9.63 16.52
C PHE A 180 -10.91 -9.94 17.98
N ASP A 181 -10.11 -10.84 18.58
CA ASP A 181 -10.28 -11.36 19.92
C ASP A 181 -9.41 -10.60 20.94
N ASP A 182 -9.92 -9.45 21.40
CA ASP A 182 -9.36 -8.73 22.53
C ASP A 182 -10.50 -8.44 23.54
N PRO A 183 -10.36 -8.88 24.81
CA PRO A 183 -11.36 -8.57 25.85
C PRO A 183 -11.63 -7.07 26.04
N LYS A 184 -10.67 -6.21 25.64
CA LYS A 184 -10.78 -4.74 25.73
C LYS A 184 -11.38 -4.11 24.48
N ALA A 185 -11.69 -4.91 23.46
CA ALA A 185 -12.31 -4.40 22.24
C ALA A 185 -13.59 -3.62 22.54
N ASN A 186 -13.74 -2.46 21.92
CA ASN A 186 -14.95 -1.66 22.04
C ASN A 186 -16.13 -2.33 21.33
N ASP A 187 -17.33 -1.78 21.55
CA ASP A 187 -18.56 -2.36 20.99
C ASP A 187 -18.58 -2.34 19.45
N ARG A 188 -17.87 -1.39 18.81
CA ARG A 188 -17.76 -1.34 17.35
C ARG A 188 -16.95 -2.52 16.81
N LEU A 189 -15.80 -2.83 17.41
CA LEU A 189 -14.98 -3.99 17.03
C LEU A 189 -15.72 -5.30 17.26
N LYS A 190 -16.47 -5.42 18.38
CA LYS A 190 -17.32 -6.59 18.64
C LYS A 190 -18.46 -6.70 17.61
N PHE A 191 -19.08 -5.58 17.24
CA PHE A 191 -20.10 -5.55 16.20
C PHE A 191 -19.53 -5.97 14.83
N LEU A 192 -18.31 -5.54 14.48
CA LEU A 192 -17.64 -5.96 13.26
C LEU A 192 -17.39 -7.48 13.22
N ASN A 193 -16.98 -8.08 14.36
CA ASN A 193 -16.88 -9.53 14.47
C ASN A 193 -18.23 -10.24 14.19
N ASP A 194 -19.31 -9.69 14.71
CA ASP A 194 -20.64 -10.29 14.51
C ASP A 194 -21.13 -10.13 13.06
N ILE A 195 -20.96 -8.95 12.48
CA ILE A 195 -21.50 -8.66 11.16
C ILE A 195 -20.71 -9.34 10.01
N GLN A 196 -19.39 -9.50 10.15
CA GLN A 196 -18.60 -10.15 9.10
C GLN A 196 -19.06 -11.57 8.79
N HIS A 197 -19.61 -12.30 9.76
CA HIS A 197 -20.14 -13.65 9.56
C HIS A 197 -21.62 -13.67 9.09
N LYS A 198 -22.23 -12.51 8.92
CA LYS A 198 -23.61 -12.36 8.44
C LYS A 198 -23.70 -11.78 7.03
N VAL A 199 -22.61 -11.24 6.54
CA VAL A 199 -22.50 -10.75 5.15
C VAL A 199 -22.29 -11.95 4.25
N PRO A 200 -22.96 -12.04 3.09
CA PRO A 200 -22.68 -13.08 2.10
C PRO A 200 -21.22 -13.03 1.66
N GLU A 201 -20.62 -14.19 1.47
CA GLU A 201 -19.34 -14.34 0.77
C GLU A 201 -19.60 -14.02 -0.71
N ILE A 202 -19.23 -12.81 -1.14
CA ILE A 202 -19.49 -12.31 -2.50
C ILE A 202 -18.26 -12.51 -3.38
N ILE A 203 -17.10 -12.56 -2.75
CA ILE A 203 -15.78 -12.70 -3.35
C ILE A 203 -15.21 -14.02 -2.84
N GLY A 204 -14.10 -14.52 -3.37
CA GLY A 204 -13.49 -15.82 -3.04
C GLY A 204 -13.61 -16.26 -1.57
N GLY A 205 -13.59 -17.56 -1.34
CA GLY A 205 -14.07 -18.20 -0.08
C GLY A 205 -13.29 -17.89 1.20
N ASP A 206 -12.14 -17.19 1.14
CA ASP A 206 -11.34 -16.76 2.29
C ASP A 206 -11.03 -15.24 2.27
N GLU A 207 -11.87 -14.49 1.58
CA GLU A 207 -11.71 -13.05 1.39
C GLU A 207 -12.89 -12.27 2.00
N ARG A 208 -12.53 -11.33 2.87
CA ARG A 208 -13.48 -10.44 3.52
C ARG A 208 -13.62 -9.16 2.69
N LEU A 209 -14.83 -8.59 2.62
CA LEU A 209 -15.05 -7.31 1.97
C LEU A 209 -14.11 -6.23 2.52
N ASP A 210 -13.52 -5.43 1.63
CA ASP A 210 -12.58 -4.35 1.96
C ASP A 210 -13.19 -3.31 2.90
N PHE A 211 -14.50 -3.06 2.78
CA PHE A 211 -15.22 -2.24 3.75
C PHE A 211 -15.05 -2.72 5.19
N LEU A 212 -15.15 -4.03 5.43
CA LEU A 212 -14.99 -4.58 6.77
C LEU A 212 -13.54 -4.49 7.23
N THR A 213 -12.58 -4.80 6.36
CA THR A 213 -11.15 -4.67 6.63
C THR A 213 -10.80 -3.23 7.00
N PHE A 214 -11.31 -2.26 6.23
CA PHE A 214 -11.17 -0.84 6.52
C PHE A 214 -11.77 -0.46 7.89
N GLN A 215 -13.00 -0.89 8.17
CA GLN A 215 -13.67 -0.56 9.43
C GLN A 215 -12.95 -1.15 10.65
N PHE A 216 -12.47 -2.39 10.58
CA PHE A 216 -11.60 -2.96 11.61
C PHE A 216 -10.35 -2.12 11.83
N GLY A 217 -9.64 -1.77 10.75
CA GLY A 217 -8.43 -0.95 10.83
C GLY A 217 -8.66 0.42 11.42
N LEU A 218 -9.71 1.12 10.99
CA LEU A 218 -10.05 2.46 11.49
C LEU A 218 -10.46 2.43 12.97
N GLU A 219 -11.32 1.49 13.38
CA GLU A 219 -11.75 1.36 14.79
C GLU A 219 -10.58 0.91 15.69
N TYR A 220 -9.72 0.02 15.20
CA TYR A 220 -8.48 -0.32 15.89
C TYR A 220 -7.57 0.90 16.07
N MET A 221 -7.39 1.68 15.01
CA MET A 221 -6.56 2.89 15.04
C MET A 221 -7.09 3.90 16.05
N LYS A 222 -8.41 4.07 16.14
CA LYS A 222 -9.06 4.95 17.12
C LYS A 222 -8.83 4.50 18.56
N GLN A 223 -8.92 3.20 18.83
CA GLN A 223 -8.86 2.65 20.18
C GLN A 223 -7.43 2.38 20.66
N TYR A 224 -6.60 1.70 19.85
CA TYR A 224 -5.30 1.15 20.26
C TYR A 224 -4.11 2.02 19.88
N LYS A 225 -4.32 2.99 19.00
CA LYS A 225 -3.29 3.95 18.60
C LYS A 225 -1.98 3.28 18.15
N PRO A 226 -2.00 2.41 17.11
CA PRO A 226 -0.80 1.83 16.56
C PRO A 226 0.12 2.90 15.96
N ARG A 227 1.40 2.59 15.87
CA ARG A 227 2.38 3.40 15.12
C ARG A 227 2.60 2.88 13.70
N VAL A 228 2.33 1.60 13.48
CA VAL A 228 2.35 0.96 12.18
C VAL A 228 1.01 0.26 11.97
N LEU A 229 0.28 0.67 10.94
CA LEU A 229 -0.96 0.04 10.50
C LEU A 229 -0.80 -0.39 9.05
N VAL A 230 -1.18 -1.63 8.75
CA VAL A 230 -1.23 -2.15 7.39
C VAL A 230 -2.66 -2.55 7.07
N LEU A 231 -3.17 -2.12 5.92
CA LEU A 231 -4.48 -2.50 5.39
C LEU A 231 -4.27 -3.11 4.01
N GLY A 232 -4.59 -4.40 3.87
CA GLY A 232 -4.57 -5.11 2.59
C GLY A 232 -6.00 -5.23 2.06
N PHE A 233 -6.31 -4.50 0.98
CA PHE A 233 -7.57 -4.58 0.24
C PHE A 233 -7.40 -5.51 -0.96
N ASP A 234 -8.47 -6.23 -1.32
CA ASP A 234 -8.40 -7.35 -2.25
C ASP A 234 -9.47 -7.31 -3.36
N GLU A 235 -10.58 -6.59 -3.14
CA GLU A 235 -11.73 -6.59 -4.06
C GLU A 235 -11.37 -6.23 -5.50
N THR A 236 -10.36 -5.38 -5.73
CA THR A 236 -9.95 -4.99 -7.09
C THR A 236 -9.37 -6.16 -7.87
N ASP A 237 -8.64 -7.08 -7.24
CA ASP A 237 -8.11 -8.26 -7.92
C ASP A 237 -9.21 -9.25 -8.28
N ASP A 238 -10.05 -9.63 -7.32
CA ASP A 238 -11.12 -10.58 -7.52
C ASP A 238 -12.16 -10.14 -8.54
N LEU A 239 -12.57 -8.87 -8.48
CA LEU A 239 -13.53 -8.32 -9.42
C LEU A 239 -12.97 -8.25 -10.84
N ALA A 240 -11.66 -8.05 -10.99
CA ALA A 240 -11.00 -8.15 -12.28
C ALA A 240 -10.98 -9.61 -12.77
N HIS A 241 -10.62 -10.59 -11.93
CA HIS A 241 -10.69 -12.03 -12.27
C HIS A 241 -12.10 -12.46 -12.66
N ALA A 242 -13.12 -11.99 -11.95
CA ALA A 242 -14.52 -12.22 -12.30
C ALA A 242 -14.89 -11.58 -13.64
N GLY A 243 -14.12 -10.62 -14.13
CA GLY A 243 -14.42 -9.88 -15.35
C GLY A 243 -15.57 -8.91 -15.17
N ASP A 244 -15.77 -8.37 -13.97
CA ASP A 244 -16.82 -7.37 -13.69
C ASP A 244 -16.22 -5.97 -13.56
N TYR A 245 -16.02 -5.33 -14.70
CA TYR A 245 -15.44 -3.98 -14.75
C TYR A 245 -16.32 -2.92 -14.06
N ASN A 246 -17.63 -3.13 -14.02
CA ASN A 246 -18.56 -2.27 -13.30
C ASN A 246 -18.29 -2.30 -11.79
N LEU A 247 -18.22 -3.49 -11.20
CA LEU A 247 -17.92 -3.62 -9.78
C LEU A 247 -16.49 -3.19 -9.45
N TYR A 248 -15.51 -3.55 -10.29
CA TYR A 248 -14.11 -3.11 -10.16
C TYR A 248 -13.99 -1.59 -10.01
N LEU A 249 -14.60 -0.80 -10.90
CA LEU A 249 -14.58 0.67 -10.78
C LEU A 249 -15.34 1.19 -9.55
N ARG A 250 -16.43 0.52 -9.17
CA ARG A 250 -17.20 0.93 -7.99
C ARG A 250 -16.47 0.62 -6.69
N SER A 251 -15.78 -0.51 -6.60
CA SER A 251 -14.92 -0.86 -5.46
C SER A 251 -13.77 0.12 -5.34
N THR A 252 -13.02 0.38 -6.41
CA THR A 252 -11.98 1.42 -6.45
C THR A 252 -12.47 2.77 -5.91
N ASN A 253 -13.66 3.21 -6.36
CA ASN A 253 -14.23 4.48 -5.89
C ASN A 253 -14.60 4.45 -4.39
N LYS A 254 -14.93 3.29 -3.84
CA LYS A 254 -15.17 3.10 -2.41
C LYS A 254 -13.87 3.08 -1.62
N GLU A 255 -12.86 2.41 -2.13
CA GLU A 255 -11.53 2.40 -1.52
C GLU A 255 -10.94 3.83 -1.44
N ASP A 256 -11.10 4.64 -2.49
CA ASP A 256 -10.72 6.06 -2.43
C ASP A 256 -11.45 6.82 -1.32
N ALA A 257 -12.73 6.52 -1.09
CA ALA A 257 -13.48 7.09 0.02
C ALA A 257 -12.97 6.59 1.40
N PHE A 258 -12.52 5.34 1.51
CA PHE A 258 -11.88 4.82 2.72
C PHE A 258 -10.55 5.54 3.00
N LEU A 259 -9.75 5.78 1.97
CA LEU A 259 -8.52 6.56 2.07
C LEU A 259 -8.80 7.98 2.58
N ALA A 260 -9.87 8.61 2.07
CA ALA A 260 -10.29 9.94 2.51
C ALA A 260 -10.69 9.99 3.98
N GLU A 261 -11.51 9.01 4.43
CA GLU A 261 -11.95 8.91 5.83
C GLU A 261 -10.75 8.66 6.77
N LEU A 262 -9.86 7.76 6.38
CA LEU A 262 -8.65 7.45 7.15
C LEU A 262 -7.74 8.68 7.27
N TRP A 263 -7.49 9.38 6.16
CA TRP A 263 -6.67 10.58 6.15
C TRP A 263 -7.29 11.70 6.97
N GLN A 264 -8.60 11.88 6.89
CA GLN A 264 -9.32 12.83 7.75
C GLN A 264 -9.12 12.51 9.23
N TYR A 265 -9.24 11.24 9.61
CA TYR A 265 -8.96 10.82 10.98
C TYR A 265 -7.51 11.11 11.39
N ILE A 266 -6.54 10.75 10.54
CA ILE A 266 -5.12 11.02 10.75
C ILE A 266 -4.86 12.52 11.00
N GLN A 267 -5.49 13.40 10.22
CA GLN A 267 -5.29 14.86 10.33
C GLN A 267 -6.03 15.50 11.52
N THR A 268 -6.91 14.79 12.18
CA THR A 268 -7.66 15.29 13.34
C THR A 268 -7.19 14.75 14.68
N ASP A 269 -6.51 13.62 14.69
CA ASP A 269 -6.06 12.97 15.92
C ASP A 269 -4.67 13.47 16.35
N PRO A 270 -4.48 13.89 17.62
CA PRO A 270 -3.21 14.48 18.09
C PRO A 270 -1.98 13.57 17.97
N GLN A 271 -2.16 12.23 18.01
CA GLN A 271 -1.03 11.30 17.83
C GLN A 271 -0.58 11.24 16.38
N TYR A 272 -1.50 11.44 15.43
CA TYR A 272 -1.25 11.18 14.03
C TYR A 272 -1.01 12.43 13.20
N LYS A 273 -1.68 13.52 13.54
CA LYS A 273 -1.61 14.78 12.80
C LYS A 273 -0.17 15.26 12.65
N ASP A 274 0.22 15.58 11.42
CA ASP A 274 1.55 16.07 11.05
C ASP A 274 2.71 15.13 11.44
N GLN A 275 2.43 13.88 11.80
CA GLN A 275 3.39 12.87 12.23
C GLN A 275 3.19 11.50 11.57
N THR A 276 2.30 11.41 10.58
CA THR A 276 1.98 10.15 9.91
C THR A 276 2.27 10.25 8.43
N THR A 277 2.97 9.26 7.91
CA THR A 277 3.12 9.04 6.47
C THR A 277 2.21 7.88 6.05
N MET A 278 1.43 8.09 5.00
CA MET A 278 0.62 7.08 4.35
C MET A 278 1.26 6.69 3.02
N ILE A 279 1.43 5.39 2.81
CA ILE A 279 1.94 4.78 1.59
C ILE A 279 0.83 3.91 1.01
N ILE A 280 0.51 4.10 -0.26
CA ILE A 280 -0.52 3.36 -0.97
C ILE A 280 0.11 2.76 -2.21
N THR A 281 -0.15 1.47 -2.47
CA THR A 281 0.40 0.76 -3.63
C THR A 281 -0.51 -0.39 -4.03
N CYS A 282 -0.20 -1.06 -5.14
CA CYS A 282 -0.70 -2.41 -5.46
C CYS A 282 0.45 -3.42 -5.30
N ASP A 283 0.17 -4.69 -5.34
CA ASP A 283 1.19 -5.75 -5.20
C ASP A 283 1.70 -6.27 -6.55
N HIS A 284 0.86 -6.20 -7.59
CA HIS A 284 1.20 -6.48 -8.99
C HIS A 284 0.32 -5.67 -9.94
N GLY A 285 0.68 -5.65 -11.22
CA GLY A 285 -0.15 -5.12 -12.30
C GLY A 285 -0.98 -6.23 -12.95
N ARG A 286 -1.64 -5.87 -14.04
CA ARG A 286 -2.47 -6.78 -14.85
C ARG A 286 -2.16 -6.61 -16.32
N GLY A 287 -2.58 -7.56 -17.14
CA GLY A 287 -2.48 -7.46 -18.58
C GLY A 287 -3.39 -6.38 -19.18
N ASP A 288 -3.12 -6.03 -20.43
CA ASP A 288 -3.88 -5.03 -21.17
C ASP A 288 -4.09 -5.40 -22.65
N VAL A 289 -3.24 -6.25 -23.20
CA VAL A 289 -3.27 -6.68 -24.60
C VAL A 289 -3.11 -8.21 -24.71
N PRO A 290 -4.09 -8.92 -25.31
CA PRO A 290 -5.41 -8.41 -25.71
C PRO A 290 -6.22 -7.90 -24.52
N ILE A 291 -7.30 -7.17 -24.78
CA ILE A 291 -8.10 -6.51 -23.73
C ILE A 291 -8.61 -7.49 -22.65
N GLU A 292 -8.83 -8.74 -23.01
CA GLU A 292 -9.24 -9.81 -22.08
C GLU A 292 -8.24 -10.03 -20.94
N ASN A 293 -6.96 -9.72 -21.18
CA ASN A 293 -5.88 -9.88 -20.20
C ASN A 293 -5.99 -8.90 -19.00
N TRP A 294 -6.86 -7.90 -19.07
CA TRP A 294 -7.13 -7.04 -17.91
C TRP A 294 -7.60 -7.84 -16.67
N ARG A 295 -8.16 -9.03 -16.91
CA ARG A 295 -8.62 -9.96 -15.88
C ARG A 295 -7.50 -10.77 -15.26
N ASP A 296 -6.36 -10.84 -15.93
CA ASP A 296 -5.29 -11.79 -15.63
C ASP A 296 -3.99 -11.07 -15.28
N HIS A 297 -3.16 -11.75 -14.52
CA HIS A 297 -1.81 -11.34 -14.15
C HIS A 297 -0.89 -12.57 -14.12
N GLY A 298 0.36 -12.38 -13.74
CA GLY A 298 1.32 -13.47 -13.56
C GLY A 298 2.38 -13.53 -14.64
N THR A 299 3.27 -14.52 -14.53
CA THR A 299 4.49 -14.68 -15.36
C THR A 299 4.23 -14.62 -16.86
N ASN A 300 3.11 -15.19 -17.31
CA ASN A 300 2.77 -15.31 -18.73
C ASN A 300 1.87 -14.21 -19.25
N THR A 301 1.44 -13.29 -18.39
CA THR A 301 0.59 -12.17 -18.75
C THR A 301 1.46 -10.93 -18.90
N PRO A 302 1.66 -10.44 -20.14
CA PRO A 302 2.43 -9.21 -20.37
C PRO A 302 1.87 -8.03 -19.56
N HIS A 303 2.77 -7.17 -19.09
CA HIS A 303 2.47 -5.94 -18.35
C HIS A 303 2.03 -6.14 -16.89
N SER A 304 1.93 -7.38 -16.40
CA SER A 304 1.65 -7.65 -14.99
C SER A 304 2.76 -7.16 -14.03
N GLU A 305 3.93 -6.77 -14.55
CA GLU A 305 4.98 -6.09 -13.77
C GLU A 305 4.69 -4.63 -13.50
N GLN A 306 3.71 -4.03 -14.20
CA GLN A 306 3.46 -2.59 -14.18
C GLN A 306 2.64 -2.19 -12.97
N THR A 307 3.30 -1.56 -12.02
CA THR A 307 2.73 -1.13 -10.75
C THR A 307 2.82 0.38 -10.56
N TRP A 308 2.41 0.82 -9.40
CA TRP A 308 2.45 2.20 -8.95
C TRP A 308 2.52 2.27 -7.43
N PHE A 309 2.99 3.39 -6.90
CA PHE A 309 2.81 3.73 -5.50
C PHE A 309 2.64 5.23 -5.30
N ALA A 310 2.05 5.60 -4.17
CA ALA A 310 1.88 6.98 -3.74
C ALA A 310 2.30 7.13 -2.27
N VAL A 311 2.87 8.28 -1.94
CA VAL A 311 3.29 8.60 -0.57
C VAL A 311 2.84 10.02 -0.22
N ILE A 312 2.22 10.16 0.95
CA ILE A 312 1.85 11.46 1.52
C ILE A 312 2.24 11.48 3.00
N GLY A 313 2.97 12.49 3.43
CA GLY A 313 3.42 12.62 4.83
C GLY A 313 4.36 13.78 5.06
N PRO A 314 4.73 14.05 6.34
CA PRO A 314 5.44 15.26 6.73
C PRO A 314 6.91 15.30 6.27
N ASP A 315 7.52 14.17 5.92
CA ASP A 315 8.90 14.07 5.43
C ASP A 315 8.97 13.87 3.90
N THR A 316 7.81 13.74 3.25
CA THR A 316 7.73 13.57 1.79
C THR A 316 7.42 14.91 1.14
N PRO A 317 8.34 15.52 0.38
CA PRO A 317 8.07 16.78 -0.30
C PRO A 317 6.90 16.65 -1.29
N PRO A 318 5.97 17.61 -1.34
CA PRO A 318 4.84 17.56 -2.26
C PRO A 318 5.31 17.83 -3.70
N ALA A 319 5.53 16.77 -4.47
CA ALA A 319 5.97 16.86 -5.87
C ALA A 319 4.89 16.42 -6.87
N GLY A 320 3.75 15.91 -6.39
CA GLY A 320 2.67 15.43 -7.24
C GLY A 320 3.08 14.20 -8.03
N VAL A 321 2.61 14.10 -9.28
CA VAL A 321 3.01 13.01 -10.19
C VAL A 321 4.47 13.20 -10.60
N ILE A 322 5.30 12.20 -10.32
CA ILE A 322 6.71 12.20 -10.70
C ILE A 322 6.82 12.01 -12.21
N LYS A 323 7.53 12.94 -12.87
CA LYS A 323 7.68 12.97 -14.34
C LYS A 323 9.09 12.61 -14.80
N THR A 324 10.01 12.36 -13.87
CA THR A 324 11.37 11.96 -14.21
C THR A 324 11.33 10.58 -14.84
N PRO A 325 11.90 10.39 -16.05
CA PRO A 325 11.92 9.09 -16.72
C PRO A 325 12.87 8.12 -16.00
N THR A 326 12.36 7.50 -14.94
CA THR A 326 13.08 6.52 -14.13
C THR A 326 12.17 5.33 -13.85
N THR A 327 12.77 4.20 -13.50
CA THR A 327 12.05 3.03 -13.00
C THR A 327 12.33 2.86 -11.52
N THR A 328 11.28 2.86 -10.72
CA THR A 328 11.30 2.38 -9.32
C THR A 328 10.83 0.93 -9.27
N TYR A 329 11.12 0.25 -8.17
CA TYR A 329 10.71 -1.13 -7.96
C TYR A 329 10.11 -1.30 -6.57
N HIS A 330 9.13 -2.14 -6.43
CA HIS A 330 8.47 -2.44 -5.15
C HIS A 330 9.43 -2.90 -4.06
N LYS A 331 10.52 -3.58 -4.42
CA LYS A 331 11.59 -3.95 -3.48
C LYS A 331 12.23 -2.77 -2.74
N GLN A 332 12.00 -1.54 -3.19
CA GLN A 332 12.52 -0.33 -2.55
C GLN A 332 11.64 0.15 -1.39
N LEU A 333 10.38 -0.33 -1.31
CA LEU A 333 9.40 0.17 -0.34
C LEU A 333 9.73 -0.21 1.10
N ALA A 334 10.21 -1.43 1.36
CA ALA A 334 10.58 -1.86 2.71
C ALA A 334 11.62 -0.94 3.36
N GLN A 335 12.71 -0.64 2.64
CA GLN A 335 13.74 0.27 3.16
C GLN A 335 13.24 1.72 3.23
N THR A 336 12.40 2.16 2.30
CA THR A 336 11.77 3.49 2.35
C THR A 336 10.92 3.66 3.60
N ILE A 337 10.09 2.67 3.94
CA ILE A 337 9.27 2.62 5.17
C ILE A 337 10.16 2.74 6.40
N ALA A 338 11.21 1.94 6.49
CA ALA A 338 12.15 1.99 7.63
C ALA A 338 12.82 3.36 7.75
N ASN A 339 13.29 3.92 6.64
CA ASN A 339 14.00 5.20 6.64
C ASN A 339 13.09 6.38 7.03
N LEU A 340 11.81 6.38 6.63
CA LEU A 340 10.83 7.37 7.06
C LEU A 340 10.68 7.40 8.59
N LEU A 341 10.82 6.25 9.25
CA LEU A 341 10.77 6.13 10.70
C LEU A 341 12.17 6.28 11.38
N GLY A 342 13.22 6.52 10.60
CA GLY A 342 14.57 6.74 11.09
C GLY A 342 15.36 5.45 11.36
N PHE A 343 14.98 4.32 10.76
CA PHE A 343 15.65 3.03 10.91
C PHE A 343 16.29 2.55 9.61
N ASP A 344 17.24 1.62 9.73
CA ASP A 344 17.89 0.93 8.61
C ASP A 344 17.51 -0.56 8.63
N PHE A 345 16.59 -0.94 7.75
CA PHE A 345 16.13 -2.31 7.63
C PHE A 345 17.15 -3.21 6.92
N LYS A 346 17.88 -2.69 5.93
CA LYS A 346 18.88 -3.47 5.17
C LYS A 346 19.89 -4.16 6.07
N ALA A 347 20.34 -3.45 7.11
CA ALA A 347 21.33 -3.99 8.05
C ALA A 347 20.81 -5.18 8.89
N ALA A 348 19.49 -5.35 9.00
CA ALA A 348 18.86 -6.33 9.88
C ALA A 348 18.08 -7.43 9.14
N ALA A 349 17.84 -7.27 7.84
CA ALA A 349 16.95 -8.16 7.06
C ALA A 349 17.50 -9.59 6.90
N GLY A 350 18.82 -9.76 6.89
CA GLY A 350 19.45 -11.07 6.65
C GLY A 350 19.38 -11.55 5.20
N HIS A 351 18.91 -10.69 4.29
CA HIS A 351 18.86 -10.89 2.84
C HIS A 351 19.11 -9.55 2.12
N GLU A 352 19.22 -9.59 0.81
CA GLU A 352 19.32 -8.36 0.01
C GLU A 352 18.02 -7.56 0.13
N VAL A 353 18.11 -6.23 0.23
CA VAL A 353 16.99 -5.30 0.28
C VAL A 353 17.24 -4.17 -0.71
N GLY A 354 16.23 -3.79 -1.46
CA GLY A 354 16.29 -2.67 -2.40
C GLY A 354 16.68 -1.35 -1.72
N ASP A 355 17.38 -0.48 -2.45
CA ASP A 355 17.69 0.86 -1.96
C ASP A 355 16.42 1.70 -1.80
N PRO A 356 16.34 2.61 -0.82
CA PRO A 356 15.15 3.40 -0.61
C PRO A 356 14.89 4.37 -1.78
N VAL A 357 13.66 4.79 -1.94
CA VAL A 357 13.29 5.85 -2.89
C VAL A 357 13.66 7.21 -2.28
N ASN A 358 14.82 7.74 -2.65
CA ASN A 358 15.40 8.93 -2.01
C ASN A 358 14.54 10.19 -2.16
N THR A 359 13.83 10.35 -3.29
CA THR A 359 12.92 11.48 -3.51
C THR A 359 11.75 11.50 -2.51
N VAL A 360 11.27 10.33 -2.07
CA VAL A 360 10.27 10.22 -0.99
C VAL A 360 10.83 10.76 0.33
N LEU A 361 12.13 10.58 0.56
CA LEU A 361 12.83 11.02 1.79
C LEU A 361 13.31 12.48 1.71
N GLY A 362 12.98 13.21 0.65
CA GLY A 362 13.45 14.59 0.45
C GLY A 362 14.97 14.70 0.22
N LYS A 363 15.60 13.67 -0.37
CA LYS A 363 17.04 13.57 -0.60
C LYS A 363 17.39 13.57 -2.09
#